data_540da2ac60609561470d5a064309c1d1
#
_entry.id   540da2ac60609561470d5a064309c1d1
#
_cell.length_a   1.000
_cell.length_b   1.000
_cell.length_c   1.000
_cell.angle_alpha   90.00
_cell.angle_beta   90.00
_cell.angle_gamma   90.00
#
_symmetry.space_group_name_H-M   'P 1'
#
loop_
_entity.id
_entity.type
_entity.pdbx_description
1 polymer ?
#
loop_
_entity_poly.entity_id
_entity_poly.type
_entity_poly.pdbx_seq_one_letter_code
_entity_poly.pdbx_strand_id
1 'polypeptide(L)'
;MYKQIAVVSGKGGTGKTTLSSSLIDIFDNVLGADCDVDASNLYLLFDPQIEKQHDYYGGKKAIIDNDKCTRCGLCQSLCNFNAIYNNENGYFVDEFACEGCNRCVMRCPVGAIELLDNRAGEYYKSSKNGTNFVHATLEPGEETSGGLVAEVRKMANKVAEEEGNDYIVIDGAPGVGCPATSSITGVNYVVIVTEPSKSGIHDLERIVDTVKHFKRRFDIVINKYDINLENTEYIENYCKENGIGLLGKIPFDKTIVNATNEGKPVTQYDCEATKEIKSIANEIRNKIG
;
A
#
# COMPACT_ATOMS: atom_id res chain seq x y z
N MET A 1 14.84 -14.15 -13.51
CA MET A 1 15.03 -13.08 -12.47
C MET A 1 14.08 -11.96 -12.84
N TYR A 2 13.08 -11.67 -12.01
CA TYR A 2 12.05 -10.65 -12.26
C TYR A 2 12.49 -9.25 -11.85
N LYS A 3 11.86 -8.23 -12.40
CA LYS A 3 12.03 -6.81 -12.04
C LYS A 3 10.82 -6.31 -11.25
N GLN A 4 11.06 -5.61 -10.15
CA GLN A 4 10.01 -5.02 -9.32
C GLN A 4 9.88 -3.52 -9.60
N ILE A 5 8.67 -3.08 -9.93
CA ILE A 5 8.30 -1.69 -10.20
C ILE A 5 7.27 -1.28 -9.15
N ALA A 6 7.62 -0.33 -8.28
CA ALA A 6 6.66 0.21 -7.32
C ALA A 6 6.10 1.55 -7.84
N VAL A 7 4.78 1.66 -7.90
CA VAL A 7 4.06 2.89 -8.19
C VAL A 7 3.60 3.49 -6.87
N VAL A 8 4.08 4.67 -6.54
CA VAL A 8 3.83 5.34 -5.25
C VAL A 8 3.43 6.79 -5.43
N SER A 9 2.91 7.40 -4.38
CA SER A 9 2.60 8.83 -4.36
C SER A 9 2.66 9.40 -2.95
N GLY A 10 2.88 10.70 -2.83
CA GLY A 10 2.88 11.38 -1.54
C GLY A 10 1.51 11.47 -0.87
N LYS A 11 0.40 11.29 -1.63
CA LYS A 11 -0.98 11.29 -1.10
C LYS A 11 -1.90 10.35 -1.85
N GLY A 12 -3.09 10.07 -1.29
CA GLY A 12 -4.16 9.33 -1.96
C GLY A 12 -4.79 10.11 -3.13
N GLY A 13 -5.42 9.40 -4.07
CA GLY A 13 -6.20 10.00 -5.17
C GLY A 13 -5.39 10.56 -6.35
N THR A 14 -4.07 10.40 -6.36
CA THR A 14 -3.20 10.89 -7.46
C THR A 14 -3.26 10.04 -8.73
N GLY A 15 -3.87 8.85 -8.68
CA GLY A 15 -3.97 7.93 -9.83
C GLY A 15 -2.92 6.82 -9.86
N LYS A 16 -2.32 6.45 -8.71
CA LYS A 16 -1.42 5.29 -8.60
C LYS A 16 -2.05 4.03 -9.18
N THR A 17 -3.20 3.62 -8.65
CA THR A 17 -3.90 2.39 -9.06
C THR A 17 -4.28 2.42 -10.53
N THR A 18 -4.62 3.59 -11.10
CA THR A 18 -4.84 3.76 -12.54
C THR A 18 -3.59 3.41 -13.34
N LEU A 19 -2.43 3.93 -12.92
CA LEU A 19 -1.17 3.63 -13.59
C LEU A 19 -0.74 2.19 -13.35
N SER A 20 -0.82 1.68 -12.11
CA SER A 20 -0.45 0.30 -11.75
C SER A 20 -1.27 -0.72 -12.53
N SER A 21 -2.59 -0.57 -12.56
CA SER A 21 -3.48 -1.46 -13.32
C SER A 21 -3.19 -1.40 -14.83
N SER A 22 -2.90 -0.22 -15.35
CA SER A 22 -2.53 -0.02 -16.74
C SER A 22 -1.20 -0.72 -17.08
N LEU A 23 -0.20 -0.63 -16.21
CA LEU A 23 1.07 -1.33 -16.40
C LEU A 23 0.90 -2.85 -16.39
N ILE A 24 0.03 -3.36 -15.49
CA ILE A 24 -0.28 -4.80 -15.44
C ILE A 24 -0.98 -5.26 -16.73
N ASP A 25 -1.89 -4.45 -17.28
CA ASP A 25 -2.60 -4.77 -18.54
C ASP A 25 -1.69 -4.70 -19.77
N ILE A 26 -0.63 -3.85 -19.75
CA ILE A 26 0.30 -3.64 -20.88
C ILE A 26 1.49 -4.61 -20.84
N PHE A 27 1.97 -5.00 -19.67
CA PHE A 27 3.17 -5.83 -19.55
C PHE A 27 2.81 -7.31 -19.68
N ASP A 28 3.59 -8.01 -20.49
CA ASP A 28 3.48 -9.46 -20.59
C ASP A 28 4.13 -10.11 -19.37
N ASN A 29 3.65 -11.30 -18.99
CA ASN A 29 4.20 -12.15 -17.94
C ASN A 29 4.44 -11.39 -16.61
N VAL A 30 3.44 -10.61 -16.18
CA VAL A 30 3.47 -9.72 -15.02
C VAL A 30 2.64 -10.27 -13.86
N LEU A 31 3.08 -9.96 -12.63
CA LEU A 31 2.31 -10.14 -11.40
C LEU A 31 1.93 -8.78 -10.84
N GLY A 32 0.66 -8.59 -10.46
CA GLY A 32 0.17 -7.41 -9.75
C GLY A 32 0.22 -7.61 -8.23
N ALA A 33 0.79 -6.66 -7.49
CA ALA A 33 0.79 -6.68 -6.03
C ALA A 33 0.15 -5.40 -5.48
N ASP A 34 -0.98 -5.52 -4.77
CA ASP A 34 -1.65 -4.40 -4.12
C ASP A 34 -1.14 -4.24 -2.69
N CYS A 35 -0.37 -3.20 -2.46
CA CYS A 35 0.20 -2.81 -1.18
C CYS A 35 -0.52 -1.62 -0.53
N ASP A 36 -1.59 -1.09 -1.15
CA ASP A 36 -2.50 -0.11 -0.53
C ASP A 36 -3.57 -0.86 0.28
N VAL A 37 -3.13 -1.52 1.35
CA VAL A 37 -3.95 -2.47 2.13
C VAL A 37 -5.13 -1.83 2.88
N ASP A 38 -5.12 -0.51 3.07
CA ASP A 38 -6.25 0.25 3.65
C ASP A 38 -7.38 0.43 2.63
N ALA A 39 -7.02 0.58 1.36
CA ALA A 39 -7.95 0.85 0.27
C ALA A 39 -7.59 0.01 -0.96
N SER A 40 -7.46 -1.29 -0.76
CA SER A 40 -7.11 -2.24 -1.82
C SER A 40 -8.15 -2.19 -2.93
N ASN A 41 -7.77 -1.65 -4.09
CA ASN A 41 -8.65 -1.41 -5.23
C ASN A 41 -8.15 -2.06 -6.52
N LEU A 42 -6.89 -2.48 -6.57
CA LEU A 42 -6.29 -3.03 -7.77
C LEU A 42 -7.02 -4.30 -8.23
N TYR A 43 -7.37 -5.17 -7.29
CA TYR A 43 -8.07 -6.42 -7.60
C TYR A 43 -9.48 -6.19 -8.17
N LEU A 44 -10.15 -5.07 -7.83
CA LEU A 44 -11.47 -4.73 -8.35
C LEU A 44 -11.45 -4.44 -9.86
N LEU A 45 -10.32 -3.97 -10.40
CA LEU A 45 -10.15 -3.67 -11.82
C LEU A 45 -9.91 -4.93 -12.68
N PHE A 46 -9.64 -6.06 -12.04
CA PHE A 46 -9.37 -7.32 -12.74
C PHE A 46 -10.35 -8.42 -12.36
N ASP A 47 -11.05 -8.30 -11.23
CA ASP A 47 -11.97 -9.30 -10.68
C ASP A 47 -11.33 -10.71 -10.69
N PRO A 48 -10.16 -10.91 -10.05
CA PRO A 48 -9.45 -12.18 -10.07
C PRO A 48 -10.07 -13.18 -9.11
N GLN A 49 -9.92 -14.48 -9.39
CA GLN A 49 -10.38 -15.53 -8.51
C GLN A 49 -9.34 -15.82 -7.43
N ILE A 50 -9.77 -15.88 -6.16
CA ILE A 50 -8.90 -16.23 -5.04
C ILE A 50 -8.53 -17.71 -5.12
N GLU A 51 -7.23 -18.00 -5.11
CA GLU A 51 -6.66 -19.34 -5.11
C GLU A 51 -6.19 -19.78 -3.73
N LYS A 52 -5.59 -18.84 -2.98
CA LYS A 52 -5.06 -19.06 -1.63
C LYS A 52 -5.34 -17.88 -0.74
N GLN A 53 -5.61 -18.15 0.53
CA GLN A 53 -5.86 -17.16 1.57
C GLN A 53 -5.00 -17.50 2.78
N HIS A 54 -4.50 -16.48 3.46
CA HIS A 54 -3.69 -16.60 4.67
C HIS A 54 -4.11 -15.55 5.68
N ASP A 55 -4.21 -15.94 6.94
CA ASP A 55 -4.40 -15.00 8.04
C ASP A 55 -3.12 -14.18 8.28
N TYR A 56 -3.31 -12.89 8.58
CA TYR A 56 -2.25 -12.02 9.03
C TYR A 56 -2.44 -11.68 10.51
N TYR A 57 -1.38 -11.87 11.29
CA TYR A 57 -1.34 -11.52 12.71
C TYR A 57 -0.45 -10.29 12.88
N GLY A 58 -1.08 -9.14 13.15
CA GLY A 58 -0.43 -7.81 13.11
C GLY A 58 0.14 -7.33 14.44
N GLY A 59 0.05 -8.12 15.49
CA GLY A 59 0.48 -7.73 16.81
C GLY A 59 -0.13 -8.63 17.88
N LYS A 60 -0.25 -8.09 19.09
CA LYS A 60 -0.86 -8.80 20.23
C LYS A 60 -1.86 -7.89 20.93
N LYS A 61 -2.89 -8.49 21.52
CA LYS A 61 -3.85 -7.81 22.39
C LYS A 61 -3.83 -8.46 23.77
N ALA A 62 -3.99 -7.65 24.82
CA ALA A 62 -4.02 -8.16 26.18
C ALA A 62 -5.40 -8.77 26.48
N ILE A 63 -5.40 -9.85 27.23
CA ILE A 63 -6.62 -10.47 27.77
C ILE A 63 -6.47 -10.59 29.29
N ILE A 64 -7.56 -10.38 30.03
CA ILE A 64 -7.59 -10.46 31.49
C ILE A 64 -8.42 -11.67 31.92
N ASP A 65 -7.78 -12.61 32.59
CA ASP A 65 -8.44 -13.75 33.28
C ASP A 65 -9.07 -13.26 34.57
N ASN A 66 -10.39 -13.04 34.58
CA ASN A 66 -11.11 -12.51 35.71
C ASN A 66 -11.25 -13.52 36.86
N ASP A 67 -11.01 -14.81 36.65
CA ASP A 67 -10.97 -15.82 37.71
C ASP A 67 -9.69 -15.72 38.55
N LYS A 68 -8.58 -15.32 37.94
CA LYS A 68 -7.30 -15.04 38.60
C LYS A 68 -7.19 -13.61 39.11
N CYS A 69 -7.97 -12.67 38.56
CA CYS A 69 -7.85 -11.25 38.80
C CYS A 69 -8.29 -10.87 40.23
N THR A 70 -7.40 -10.27 41.00
CA THR A 70 -7.69 -9.74 42.36
C THR A 70 -8.37 -8.37 42.37
N ARG A 71 -8.69 -7.80 41.18
CA ARG A 71 -9.35 -6.51 41.00
C ARG A 71 -8.59 -5.32 41.62
N CYS A 72 -7.26 -5.37 41.66
CA CYS A 72 -6.43 -4.33 42.30
C CYS A 72 -6.34 -3.01 41.50
N GLY A 73 -6.79 -2.95 40.25
CA GLY A 73 -6.84 -1.75 39.39
C GLY A 73 -5.50 -1.31 38.83
N LEU A 74 -4.40 -1.98 39.13
CA LEU A 74 -3.06 -1.56 38.72
C LEU A 74 -2.90 -1.50 37.18
N CYS A 75 -3.42 -2.49 36.49
CA CYS A 75 -3.36 -2.54 35.00
C CYS A 75 -4.05 -1.35 34.33
N GLN A 76 -5.20 -0.94 34.84
CA GLN A 76 -5.94 0.22 34.36
C GLN A 76 -5.16 1.52 34.58
N SER A 77 -4.62 1.72 35.80
CA SER A 77 -3.85 2.93 36.12
C SER A 77 -2.54 3.05 35.33
N LEU A 78 -1.99 1.94 34.83
CA LEU A 78 -0.75 1.89 34.05
C LEU A 78 -0.97 1.96 32.52
N CYS A 79 -2.21 1.83 32.04
CA CYS A 79 -2.48 1.79 30.62
C CYS A 79 -2.38 3.20 30.01
N ASN A 80 -1.39 3.41 29.15
CA ASN A 80 -1.21 4.68 28.45
C ASN A 80 -2.25 4.92 27.34
N PHE A 81 -2.95 3.87 26.92
CA PHE A 81 -3.90 3.88 25.81
C PHE A 81 -5.36 3.89 26.31
N ASN A 82 -5.56 3.94 27.63
CA ASN A 82 -6.89 3.86 28.24
C ASN A 82 -7.71 2.64 27.81
N ALA A 83 -7.03 1.57 27.38
CA ALA A 83 -7.65 0.36 26.85
C ALA A 83 -8.22 -0.56 27.93
N ILE A 84 -8.01 -0.29 29.22
CA ILE A 84 -8.49 -1.17 30.31
C ILE A 84 -9.56 -0.44 31.09
N TYR A 85 -10.72 -1.07 31.17
CA TYR A 85 -11.87 -0.59 31.91
C TYR A 85 -12.40 -1.67 32.89
N ASN A 86 -13.23 -1.26 33.84
CA ASN A 86 -13.87 -2.17 34.80
C ASN A 86 -15.37 -1.97 34.82
N ASN A 87 -16.07 -3.05 35.16
CA ASN A 87 -17.49 -3.07 35.48
C ASN A 87 -17.75 -4.02 36.65
N GLU A 88 -19.00 -4.30 36.97
CA GLU A 88 -19.40 -5.21 38.07
C GLU A 88 -18.84 -6.64 37.90
N ASN A 89 -18.55 -7.09 36.70
CA ASN A 89 -18.05 -8.43 36.39
C ASN A 89 -16.50 -8.52 36.43
N GLY A 90 -15.78 -7.40 36.44
CA GLY A 90 -14.31 -7.40 36.49
C GLY A 90 -13.62 -6.37 35.62
N TYR A 91 -12.38 -6.66 35.28
CA TYR A 91 -11.57 -5.83 34.38
C TYR A 91 -11.55 -6.42 32.96
N PHE A 92 -11.64 -5.55 31.97
CA PHE A 92 -11.71 -5.90 30.55
C PHE A 92 -10.77 -5.03 29.74
N VAL A 93 -10.38 -5.53 28.59
CA VAL A 93 -9.55 -4.81 27.62
C VAL A 93 -10.43 -4.44 26.42
N ASP A 94 -10.39 -3.18 26.02
CA ASP A 94 -10.88 -2.73 24.73
C ASP A 94 -9.85 -3.13 23.66
N GLU A 95 -10.20 -4.05 22.80
CA GLU A 95 -9.32 -4.58 21.77
C GLU A 95 -8.92 -3.51 20.73
N PHE A 96 -9.78 -2.52 20.45
CA PHE A 96 -9.47 -1.45 19.53
C PHE A 96 -8.49 -0.43 20.10
N ALA A 97 -8.51 -0.22 21.41
CA ALA A 97 -7.60 0.71 22.08
C ALA A 97 -6.31 0.04 22.59
N CYS A 98 -6.23 -1.29 22.58
CA CYS A 98 -5.08 -2.02 23.12
C CYS A 98 -3.94 -2.14 22.09
N GLU A 99 -2.79 -1.55 22.38
CA GLU A 99 -1.58 -1.61 21.57
C GLU A 99 -0.64 -2.80 21.87
N GLY A 100 -1.08 -3.75 22.69
CA GLY A 100 -0.26 -4.95 23.00
C GLY A 100 1.11 -4.67 23.63
N CYS A 101 1.30 -3.50 24.23
CA CYS A 101 2.58 -3.00 24.73
C CYS A 101 3.18 -3.78 25.91
N ASN A 102 2.51 -4.82 26.39
CA ASN A 102 2.95 -5.73 27.46
C ASN A 102 3.05 -5.12 28.86
N ARG A 103 2.75 -3.84 29.07
CA ARG A 103 2.96 -3.15 30.34
C ARG A 103 2.09 -3.70 31.48
N CYS A 104 0.81 -3.98 31.17
CA CYS A 104 -0.13 -4.55 32.12
C CYS A 104 0.24 -5.98 32.52
N VAL A 105 0.72 -6.81 31.58
CA VAL A 105 1.16 -8.19 31.82
C VAL A 105 2.34 -8.22 32.79
N MET A 106 3.40 -7.44 32.52
CA MET A 106 4.60 -7.40 33.33
C MET A 106 4.36 -6.88 34.74
N ARG A 107 3.29 -6.16 35.00
CA ARG A 107 2.99 -5.54 36.28
C ARG A 107 1.83 -6.18 37.02
N CYS A 108 1.18 -7.20 36.47
CA CYS A 108 0.12 -7.90 37.13
C CYS A 108 0.69 -8.77 38.28
N PRO A 109 0.33 -8.50 39.55
CA PRO A 109 0.94 -9.20 40.69
C PRO A 109 0.52 -10.67 40.80
N VAL A 110 -0.56 -11.06 40.11
CA VAL A 110 -1.12 -12.43 40.18
C VAL A 110 -1.03 -13.14 38.82
N GLY A 111 -0.42 -12.51 37.78
CA GLY A 111 -0.30 -13.11 36.45
C GLY A 111 -1.64 -13.37 35.75
N ALA A 112 -2.63 -12.53 36.02
CA ALA A 112 -3.98 -12.66 35.43
C ALA A 112 -4.10 -12.07 34.03
N ILE A 113 -3.01 -11.59 33.40
CA ILE A 113 -3.04 -10.93 32.09
C ILE A 113 -2.04 -11.60 31.17
N GLU A 114 -2.48 -11.93 29.97
CA GLU A 114 -1.63 -12.47 28.91
C GLU A 114 -1.81 -11.71 27.59
N LEU A 115 -0.86 -11.86 26.68
CA LEU A 115 -0.95 -11.34 25.32
C LEU A 115 -1.25 -12.47 24.35
N LEU A 116 -2.35 -12.33 23.64
CA LEU A 116 -2.70 -13.21 22.52
C LEU A 116 -2.35 -12.57 21.18
N ASP A 117 -2.03 -13.40 20.20
CA ASP A 117 -1.83 -12.95 18.84
C ASP A 117 -3.12 -12.37 18.29
N ASN A 118 -3.05 -11.18 17.68
CA ASN A 118 -4.18 -10.48 17.12
C ASN A 118 -4.26 -10.73 15.61
N ARG A 119 -5.35 -11.37 15.15
CA ARG A 119 -5.63 -11.49 13.72
C ARG A 119 -6.06 -10.13 13.21
N ALA A 120 -5.18 -9.48 12.44
CA ALA A 120 -5.34 -8.10 11.98
C ALA A 120 -5.74 -8.01 10.51
N GLY A 121 -5.82 -9.11 9.79
CA GLY A 121 -6.22 -9.11 8.38
C GLY A 121 -5.95 -10.43 7.68
N GLU A 122 -6.04 -10.39 6.37
CA GLU A 122 -5.81 -11.51 5.48
C GLU A 122 -5.04 -11.07 4.24
N TYR A 123 -4.30 -11.99 3.61
CA TYR A 123 -3.67 -11.74 2.33
C TYR A 123 -3.85 -12.93 1.39
N TYR A 124 -3.93 -12.65 0.10
CA TYR A 124 -4.45 -13.56 -0.90
C TYR A 124 -3.52 -13.68 -2.10
N LYS A 125 -3.41 -14.91 -2.65
CA LYS A 125 -3.03 -15.15 -4.03
C LYS A 125 -4.29 -15.32 -4.85
N SER A 126 -4.41 -14.59 -5.94
CA SER A 126 -5.52 -14.63 -6.87
C SER A 126 -5.01 -14.68 -8.31
N SER A 127 -5.82 -15.13 -9.26
CA SER A 127 -5.44 -15.10 -10.67
C SER A 127 -6.64 -14.80 -11.58
N LYS A 128 -6.34 -14.23 -12.75
CA LYS A 128 -7.28 -14.06 -13.86
C LYS A 128 -6.58 -14.12 -15.20
N ASN A 129 -7.08 -14.96 -16.09
CA ASN A 129 -6.58 -15.08 -17.47
C ASN A 129 -5.05 -15.29 -17.56
N GLY A 130 -4.46 -16.00 -16.60
CA GLY A 130 -3.01 -16.23 -16.53
C GLY A 130 -2.20 -15.13 -15.85
N THR A 131 -2.83 -14.03 -15.44
CA THR A 131 -2.17 -12.99 -14.62
C THR A 131 -2.40 -13.26 -13.15
N ASN A 132 -1.31 -13.28 -12.37
CA ASN A 132 -1.35 -13.46 -10.92
C ASN A 132 -1.47 -12.13 -10.19
N PHE A 133 -2.20 -12.14 -9.07
CA PHE A 133 -2.37 -11.00 -8.18
C PHE A 133 -2.10 -11.41 -6.74
N VAL A 134 -1.50 -10.51 -5.98
CA VAL A 134 -1.37 -10.63 -4.53
C VAL A 134 -1.90 -9.36 -3.90
N HIS A 135 -2.83 -9.51 -2.98
CA HIS A 135 -3.48 -8.37 -2.30
C HIS A 135 -3.80 -8.74 -0.86
N ALA A 136 -4.21 -7.76 -0.06
CA ALA A 136 -4.57 -7.97 1.33
C ALA A 136 -5.76 -7.12 1.73
N THR A 137 -6.38 -7.50 2.85
CA THR A 137 -7.46 -6.75 3.49
C THR A 137 -7.20 -6.71 4.99
N LEU A 138 -7.30 -5.53 5.59
CA LEU A 138 -7.26 -5.34 7.03
C LEU A 138 -8.62 -5.64 7.66
N GLU A 139 -8.61 -6.15 8.88
CA GLU A 139 -9.82 -6.22 9.70
C GLU A 139 -10.28 -4.80 10.09
N PRO A 140 -11.59 -4.58 10.22
CA PRO A 140 -12.12 -3.29 10.64
C PRO A 140 -11.55 -2.84 11.99
N GLY A 141 -11.02 -1.62 12.04
CA GLY A 141 -10.43 -1.04 13.25
C GLY A 141 -8.94 -1.35 13.48
N GLU A 142 -8.33 -2.16 12.61
CA GLU A 142 -6.88 -2.37 12.64
C GLU A 142 -6.15 -1.29 11.86
N GLU A 143 -4.98 -0.90 12.35
CA GLU A 143 -4.14 0.10 11.68
C GLU A 143 -3.23 -0.52 10.63
N THR A 144 -3.03 0.17 9.53
CA THR A 144 -2.12 -0.24 8.47
C THR A 144 -0.70 -0.32 8.99
N SER A 145 -0.18 -1.52 9.06
CA SER A 145 1.22 -1.74 9.39
C SER A 145 2.04 -2.08 8.14
N GLY A 146 3.29 -1.62 8.10
CA GLY A 146 4.25 -2.07 7.08
C GLY A 146 4.44 -3.59 7.08
N GLY A 147 4.02 -4.29 8.14
CA GLY A 147 4.08 -5.74 8.27
C GLY A 147 3.20 -6.47 7.28
N LEU A 148 1.92 -6.07 7.12
CA LEU A 148 1.03 -6.69 6.14
C LEU A 148 1.52 -6.45 4.71
N VAL A 149 1.98 -5.24 4.41
CA VAL A 149 2.61 -4.91 3.11
C VAL A 149 3.84 -5.82 2.85
N ALA A 150 4.65 -6.09 3.88
CA ALA A 150 5.80 -6.99 3.75
C ALA A 150 5.37 -8.44 3.44
N GLU A 151 4.27 -8.95 4.03
CA GLU A 151 3.75 -10.29 3.71
C GLU A 151 3.17 -10.34 2.28
N VAL A 152 2.44 -9.31 1.83
CA VAL A 152 2.00 -9.19 0.42
C VAL A 152 3.20 -9.27 -0.52
N ARG A 153 4.25 -8.49 -0.27
CA ARG A 153 5.45 -8.48 -1.11
C ARG A 153 6.22 -9.79 -1.07
N LYS A 154 6.33 -10.42 0.08
CA LYS A 154 6.98 -11.72 0.24
C LYS A 154 6.23 -12.81 -0.55
N MET A 155 4.90 -12.80 -0.48
CA MET A 155 4.07 -13.70 -1.30
C MET A 155 4.22 -13.39 -2.78
N ALA A 156 4.20 -12.11 -3.20
CA ALA A 156 4.38 -11.73 -4.59
C ALA A 156 5.73 -12.20 -5.15
N ASN A 157 6.81 -12.06 -4.38
CA ASN A 157 8.13 -12.56 -4.76
C ASN A 157 8.12 -14.09 -4.96
N LYS A 158 7.51 -14.82 -3.99
CA LYS A 158 7.41 -16.28 -4.07
C LYS A 158 6.61 -16.73 -5.30
N VAL A 159 5.46 -16.11 -5.55
CA VAL A 159 4.61 -16.43 -6.72
C VAL A 159 5.36 -16.11 -8.01
N ALA A 160 6.05 -14.96 -8.10
CA ALA A 160 6.79 -14.60 -9.29
C ALA A 160 7.94 -15.57 -9.60
N GLU A 161 8.58 -16.14 -8.57
CA GLU A 161 9.61 -17.18 -8.74
C GLU A 161 9.01 -18.50 -9.18
N GLU A 162 7.89 -18.93 -8.58
CA GLU A 162 7.20 -20.20 -8.89
C GLU A 162 6.59 -20.20 -10.31
N GLU A 163 6.00 -19.06 -10.72
CA GLU A 163 5.31 -18.93 -12.02
C GLU A 163 6.23 -18.40 -13.14
N GLY A 164 7.46 -17.98 -12.80
CA GLY A 164 8.44 -17.48 -13.75
C GLY A 164 8.09 -16.13 -14.35
N ASN A 165 7.46 -15.24 -13.57
CA ASN A 165 7.12 -13.89 -14.03
C ASN A 165 8.38 -13.06 -14.35
N ASP A 166 8.27 -12.13 -15.31
CA ASP A 166 9.33 -11.19 -15.67
C ASP A 166 9.24 -9.89 -14.85
N TYR A 167 8.03 -9.51 -14.47
CA TYR A 167 7.75 -8.27 -13.74
C TYR A 167 6.83 -8.49 -12.55
N ILE A 168 7.06 -7.70 -11.49
CA ILE A 168 6.09 -7.44 -10.42
C ILE A 168 5.78 -5.95 -10.44
N VAL A 169 4.52 -5.59 -10.66
CA VAL A 169 4.02 -4.22 -10.52
C VAL A 169 3.35 -4.10 -9.16
N ILE A 170 3.89 -3.21 -8.33
CA ILE A 170 3.42 -2.96 -6.97
C ILE A 170 2.62 -1.66 -6.96
N ASP A 171 1.32 -1.75 -6.67
CA ASP A 171 0.51 -0.58 -6.32
C ASP A 171 0.79 -0.24 -4.86
N GLY A 172 1.61 0.77 -4.63
CA GLY A 172 2.11 1.10 -3.30
C GLY A 172 1.13 1.90 -2.48
N ALA A 173 1.24 1.82 -1.16
CA ALA A 173 0.48 2.67 -0.25
C ALA A 173 0.81 4.16 -0.45
N PRO A 174 -0.16 5.07 -0.27
CA PRO A 174 0.09 6.51 -0.34
C PRO A 174 0.87 7.02 0.86
N GLY A 175 1.48 8.20 0.71
CA GLY A 175 2.21 8.88 1.78
C GLY A 175 3.65 8.44 1.94
N VAL A 176 4.21 8.67 3.13
CA VAL A 176 5.63 8.42 3.47
C VAL A 176 5.78 7.54 4.71
N GLY A 177 4.71 6.96 5.21
CA GLY A 177 4.70 6.09 6.39
C GLY A 177 5.27 4.70 6.15
N CYS A 178 5.15 3.83 7.16
CA CYS A 178 5.66 2.45 7.11
C CYS A 178 5.12 1.63 5.92
N PRO A 179 3.84 1.72 5.53
CA PRO A 179 3.33 0.99 4.37
C PRO A 179 3.98 1.44 3.06
N ALA A 180 4.12 2.76 2.84
CA ALA A 180 4.75 3.31 1.65
C ALA A 180 6.24 2.92 1.58
N THR A 181 6.98 3.01 2.70
CA THR A 181 8.38 2.59 2.76
C THR A 181 8.55 1.08 2.55
N SER A 182 7.63 0.26 3.07
CA SER A 182 7.59 -1.18 2.79
C SER A 182 7.36 -1.47 1.32
N SER A 183 6.53 -0.67 0.63
CA SER A 183 6.24 -0.83 -0.81
C SER A 183 7.48 -0.60 -1.69
N ILE A 184 8.40 0.31 -1.31
CA ILE A 184 9.58 0.68 -2.11
C ILE A 184 10.87 -0.04 -1.71
N THR A 185 10.89 -0.70 -0.55
CA THR A 185 12.11 -1.36 -0.05
C THR A 185 12.53 -2.48 -0.97
N GLY A 186 13.76 -2.44 -1.49
CA GLY A 186 14.33 -3.52 -2.30
C GLY A 186 13.85 -3.61 -3.75
N VAL A 187 12.94 -2.73 -4.22
CA VAL A 187 12.48 -2.74 -5.61
C VAL A 187 13.58 -2.26 -6.59
N ASN A 188 13.45 -2.65 -7.86
CA ASN A 188 14.38 -2.23 -8.89
C ASN A 188 14.14 -0.80 -9.34
N TYR A 189 12.87 -0.37 -9.37
CA TYR A 189 12.47 0.92 -9.89
C TYR A 189 11.22 1.45 -9.21
N VAL A 190 11.15 2.77 -9.01
CA VAL A 190 10.00 3.45 -8.42
C VAL A 190 9.43 4.46 -9.42
N VAL A 191 8.13 4.44 -9.61
CA VAL A 191 7.38 5.46 -10.35
C VAL A 191 6.61 6.30 -9.35
N ILE A 192 6.94 7.58 -9.24
CA ILE A 192 6.23 8.51 -8.35
C ILE A 192 5.14 9.19 -9.16
N VAL A 193 3.88 8.98 -8.78
CA VAL A 193 2.73 9.65 -9.40
C VAL A 193 2.32 10.86 -8.59
N THR A 194 2.27 12.02 -9.23
CA THR A 194 1.82 13.27 -8.63
C THR A 194 0.74 13.95 -9.47
N GLU A 195 0.07 14.94 -8.90
CA GLU A 195 -0.89 15.80 -9.62
C GLU A 195 -0.57 17.28 -9.36
N PRO A 196 -0.91 18.21 -10.28
CA PRO A 196 -0.56 19.61 -10.18
C PRO A 196 -1.50 20.38 -9.24
N SER A 197 -1.52 19.99 -7.97
CA SER A 197 -2.21 20.67 -6.88
C SER A 197 -1.21 21.13 -5.82
N LYS A 198 -1.52 22.16 -5.04
CA LYS A 198 -0.62 22.64 -3.97
C LYS A 198 -0.23 21.53 -2.99
N SER A 199 -1.21 20.69 -2.59
CA SER A 199 -0.91 19.54 -1.73
C SER A 199 -0.09 18.48 -2.47
N GLY A 200 -0.36 18.24 -3.78
CA GLY A 200 0.40 17.30 -4.60
C GLY A 200 1.88 17.66 -4.72
N ILE A 201 2.20 18.95 -4.86
CA ILE A 201 3.59 19.45 -4.89
C ILE A 201 4.30 19.22 -3.55
N HIS A 202 3.69 19.64 -2.45
CA HIS A 202 4.26 19.45 -1.12
C HIS A 202 4.51 17.97 -0.79
N ASP A 203 3.56 17.10 -1.13
CA ASP A 203 3.68 15.68 -0.87
C ASP A 203 4.64 14.99 -1.84
N LEU A 204 4.83 15.54 -3.06
CA LEU A 204 5.85 15.09 -4.01
C LEU A 204 7.26 15.25 -3.42
N GLU A 205 7.60 16.39 -2.84
CA GLU A 205 8.91 16.62 -2.25
C GLU A 205 9.20 15.59 -1.15
N ARG A 206 8.23 15.33 -0.28
CA ARG A 206 8.36 14.36 0.82
C ARG A 206 8.59 12.92 0.33
N ILE A 207 7.83 12.47 -0.68
CA ILE A 207 8.02 11.11 -1.20
C ILE A 207 9.33 10.98 -1.99
N VAL A 208 9.76 12.01 -2.70
CA VAL A 208 11.07 12.07 -3.37
C VAL A 208 12.19 11.88 -2.36
N ASP A 209 12.16 12.62 -1.24
CA ASP A 209 13.17 12.48 -0.18
C ASP A 209 13.17 11.08 0.42
N THR A 210 11.98 10.50 0.61
CA THR A 210 11.84 9.12 1.09
C THR A 210 12.49 8.14 0.11
N VAL A 211 12.18 8.21 -1.17
CA VAL A 211 12.73 7.29 -2.19
C VAL A 211 14.25 7.45 -2.33
N LYS A 212 14.76 8.69 -2.27
CA LYS A 212 16.21 8.99 -2.22
C LYS A 212 16.88 8.36 -1.01
N HIS A 213 16.26 8.46 0.18
CA HIS A 213 16.77 7.85 1.42
C HIS A 213 16.95 6.33 1.26
N PHE A 214 16.00 5.65 0.63
CA PHE A 214 16.08 4.22 0.32
C PHE A 214 17.00 3.89 -0.87
N LYS A 215 17.64 4.89 -1.49
CA LYS A 215 18.56 4.75 -2.62
C LYS A 215 17.95 3.95 -3.79
N ARG A 216 16.68 4.19 -4.07
CA ARG A 216 16.00 3.56 -5.22
C ARG A 216 16.10 4.45 -6.46
N ARG A 217 16.22 3.83 -7.62
CA ARG A 217 16.06 4.52 -8.92
C ARG A 217 14.60 4.88 -9.09
N PHE A 218 14.31 6.12 -9.50
CA PHE A 218 12.93 6.57 -9.67
C PHE A 218 12.83 7.67 -10.71
N ASP A 219 11.64 7.81 -11.26
CA ASP A 219 11.22 8.95 -12.08
C ASP A 219 9.76 9.32 -11.76
N ILE A 220 9.30 10.44 -12.29
CA ILE A 220 8.00 11.04 -11.96
C ILE A 220 7.04 10.92 -13.14
N VAL A 221 5.75 10.73 -12.84
CA VAL A 221 4.61 10.88 -13.75
C VAL A 221 3.69 11.97 -13.19
N ILE A 222 3.34 12.95 -14.02
CA ILE A 222 2.36 13.97 -13.66
C ILE A 222 0.99 13.56 -14.19
N ASN A 223 0.10 13.16 -13.31
CA ASN A 223 -1.28 12.82 -13.67
C ASN A 223 -2.16 14.06 -13.64
N LYS A 224 -3.18 14.11 -14.50
CA LYS A 224 -4.12 15.24 -14.64
C LYS A 224 -3.37 16.56 -14.88
N TYR A 225 -2.34 16.53 -15.72
CA TYR A 225 -1.42 17.68 -15.89
C TYR A 225 -2.13 18.94 -16.34
N ASP A 226 -3.24 18.82 -17.04
CA ASP A 226 -4.01 19.89 -17.66
C ASP A 226 -4.98 20.62 -16.72
N ILE A 227 -5.16 20.13 -15.49
CA ILE A 227 -6.04 20.81 -14.51
C ILE A 227 -5.42 22.10 -13.96
N ASN A 228 -4.08 22.21 -13.96
CA ASN A 228 -3.36 23.43 -13.56
C ASN A 228 -1.99 23.46 -14.22
N LEU A 229 -1.87 24.19 -15.34
CA LEU A 229 -0.65 24.24 -16.13
C LEU A 229 0.51 24.93 -15.42
N GLU A 230 0.25 25.95 -14.58
CA GLU A 230 1.27 26.64 -13.80
C GLU A 230 1.94 25.69 -12.80
N ASN A 231 1.14 24.94 -12.07
CA ASN A 231 1.67 23.91 -11.15
C ASN A 231 2.35 22.76 -11.86
N THR A 232 1.89 22.41 -13.07
CA THR A 232 2.56 21.41 -13.92
C THR A 232 3.94 21.89 -14.32
N GLU A 233 4.07 23.12 -14.78
CA GLU A 233 5.35 23.73 -15.12
C GLU A 233 6.28 23.80 -13.90
N TYR A 234 5.74 24.12 -12.71
CA TYR A 234 6.52 24.08 -11.47
C TYR A 234 7.10 22.67 -11.21
N ILE A 235 6.30 21.61 -11.36
CA ILE A 235 6.75 20.23 -11.15
C ILE A 235 7.81 19.84 -12.19
N GLU A 236 7.64 20.23 -13.47
CA GLU A 236 8.62 20.00 -14.53
C GLU A 236 9.96 20.69 -14.22
N ASN A 237 9.93 21.94 -13.76
CA ASN A 237 11.11 22.69 -13.38
C ASN A 237 11.78 22.06 -12.13
N TYR A 238 10.99 21.65 -11.13
CA TYR A 238 11.50 20.91 -9.97
C TYR A 238 12.23 19.63 -10.38
N CYS A 239 11.67 18.85 -11.29
CA CYS A 239 12.32 17.64 -11.83
C CYS A 239 13.65 17.98 -12.48
N LYS A 240 13.68 19.00 -13.35
CA LYS A 240 14.87 19.44 -14.09
C LYS A 240 15.98 19.93 -13.15
N GLU A 241 15.64 20.76 -12.19
CA GLU A 241 16.59 21.34 -11.21
C GLU A 241 17.19 20.26 -10.28
N ASN A 242 16.43 19.23 -9.96
CA ASN A 242 16.87 18.13 -9.10
C ASN A 242 17.44 16.93 -9.85
N GLY A 243 17.56 16.98 -11.20
CA GLY A 243 18.06 15.88 -12.01
C GLY A 243 17.18 14.63 -11.96
N ILE A 244 15.87 14.80 -11.77
CA ILE A 244 14.88 13.74 -11.71
C ILE A 244 14.23 13.58 -13.08
N GLY A 245 14.11 12.34 -13.58
CA GLY A 245 13.46 12.07 -14.85
C GLY A 245 11.94 12.28 -14.78
N LEU A 246 11.37 12.79 -15.85
CA LEU A 246 9.93 12.84 -16.08
C LEU A 246 9.58 11.78 -17.13
N LEU A 247 8.81 10.74 -16.74
CA LEU A 247 8.38 9.66 -17.63
C LEU A 247 7.31 10.10 -18.62
N GLY A 248 6.44 11.01 -18.21
CA GLY A 248 5.35 11.52 -19.01
C GLY A 248 4.28 12.24 -18.21
N LYS A 249 3.27 12.70 -18.93
CA LYS A 249 2.13 13.46 -18.37
C LYS A 249 0.84 12.83 -18.86
N ILE A 250 -0.08 12.53 -17.94
CA ILE A 250 -1.39 11.93 -18.24
C ILE A 250 -2.44 13.05 -18.11
N PRO A 251 -3.28 13.29 -19.13
CA PRO A 251 -4.34 14.30 -19.06
C PRO A 251 -5.46 13.86 -18.11
N PHE A 252 -6.27 14.81 -17.67
CA PHE A 252 -7.55 14.51 -17.05
C PHE A 252 -8.51 13.96 -18.10
N ASP A 253 -8.87 12.68 -17.98
CA ASP A 253 -9.74 12.01 -18.93
C ASP A 253 -10.89 11.31 -18.19
N LYS A 254 -12.13 11.67 -18.54
CA LYS A 254 -13.33 11.05 -17.95
C LYS A 254 -13.42 9.54 -18.23
N THR A 255 -12.77 9.07 -19.29
CA THR A 255 -12.71 7.65 -19.64
C THR A 255 -12.05 6.84 -18.53
N ILE A 256 -11.09 7.42 -17.79
CA ILE A 256 -10.47 6.77 -16.61
C ILE A 256 -11.51 6.46 -15.55
N VAL A 257 -12.41 7.43 -15.26
CA VAL A 257 -13.47 7.26 -14.25
C VAL A 257 -14.47 6.19 -14.71
N ASN A 258 -14.87 6.23 -15.97
CA ASN A 258 -15.79 5.25 -16.55
C ASN A 258 -15.19 3.85 -16.52
N ALA A 259 -13.94 3.68 -16.92
CA ALA A 259 -13.23 2.40 -16.87
C ALA A 259 -13.15 1.84 -15.45
N THR A 260 -12.81 2.70 -14.46
CA THR A 260 -12.79 2.31 -13.05
C THR A 260 -14.15 1.84 -12.55
N ASN A 261 -15.22 2.55 -12.91
CA ASN A 261 -16.60 2.17 -12.55
C ASN A 261 -17.04 0.84 -13.19
N GLU A 262 -16.47 0.50 -14.35
CA GLU A 262 -16.71 -0.78 -15.03
C GLU A 262 -15.78 -1.90 -14.55
N GLY A 263 -14.89 -1.62 -13.58
CA GLY A 263 -13.93 -2.60 -13.08
C GLY A 263 -12.90 -3.03 -14.13
N LYS A 264 -12.39 -2.07 -14.93
CA LYS A 264 -11.45 -2.35 -16.02
C LYS A 264 -10.30 -1.34 -16.03
N PRO A 265 -9.09 -1.77 -16.42
CA PRO A 265 -8.00 -0.84 -16.72
C PRO A 265 -8.36 0.11 -17.87
N VAL A 266 -7.95 1.36 -17.78
CA VAL A 266 -8.25 2.38 -18.83
C VAL A 266 -7.60 2.05 -20.19
N THR A 267 -6.56 1.24 -20.18
CA THR A 267 -5.84 0.77 -21.38
C THR A 267 -6.70 -0.06 -22.33
N GLN A 268 -7.85 -0.56 -21.87
CA GLN A 268 -8.84 -1.25 -22.71
C GLN A 268 -9.73 -0.29 -23.50
N TYR A 269 -9.56 1.03 -23.32
CA TYR A 269 -10.31 2.07 -24.04
C TYR A 269 -9.37 2.93 -24.88
N ASP A 270 -9.82 3.35 -26.04
CA ASP A 270 -9.07 4.28 -26.90
C ASP A 270 -9.34 5.72 -26.47
N CYS A 271 -8.38 6.30 -25.75
CA CYS A 271 -8.43 7.68 -25.28
C CYS A 271 -7.01 8.27 -25.18
N GLU A 272 -6.92 9.58 -24.97
CA GLU A 272 -5.62 10.25 -24.89
C GLU A 272 -4.80 9.76 -23.70
N ALA A 273 -5.44 9.56 -22.55
CA ALA A 273 -4.76 9.02 -21.38
C ALA A 273 -4.14 7.63 -21.65
N THR A 274 -4.81 6.76 -22.40
CA THR A 274 -4.28 5.45 -22.78
C THR A 274 -3.02 5.55 -23.64
N LYS A 275 -2.96 6.50 -24.57
CA LYS A 275 -1.78 6.71 -25.42
C LYS A 275 -0.57 7.14 -24.59
N GLU A 276 -0.77 8.11 -23.70
CA GLU A 276 0.27 8.60 -22.82
C GLU A 276 0.75 7.51 -21.85
N ILE A 277 -0.16 6.73 -21.26
CA ILE A 277 0.19 5.61 -20.38
C ILE A 277 1.00 4.54 -21.12
N LYS A 278 0.66 4.21 -22.37
CA LYS A 278 1.45 3.28 -23.20
C LYS A 278 2.86 3.82 -23.49
N SER A 279 3.00 5.12 -23.72
CA SER A 279 4.29 5.77 -23.86
C SER A 279 5.12 5.66 -22.57
N ILE A 280 4.51 5.97 -21.43
CA ILE A 280 5.13 5.84 -20.10
C ILE A 280 5.57 4.39 -19.84
N ALA A 281 4.74 3.41 -20.14
CA ALA A 281 5.06 1.99 -19.99
C ALA A 281 6.30 1.58 -20.80
N ASN A 282 6.43 2.07 -22.03
CA ASN A 282 7.60 1.83 -22.87
C ASN A 282 8.86 2.47 -22.28
N GLU A 283 8.78 3.71 -21.78
CA GLU A 283 9.90 4.37 -21.12
C GLU A 283 10.35 3.61 -19.87
N ILE A 284 9.41 3.10 -19.07
CA ILE A 284 9.72 2.26 -17.91
C ILE A 284 10.48 1.00 -18.35
N ARG A 285 10.01 0.29 -19.40
CA ARG A 285 10.70 -0.90 -19.92
C ARG A 285 12.15 -0.58 -20.33
N ASN A 286 12.36 0.52 -21.04
CA ASN A 286 13.70 0.95 -21.47
C ASN A 286 14.65 1.23 -20.28
N LYS A 287 14.12 1.74 -19.17
CA LYS A 287 14.92 2.09 -17.99
C LYS A 287 15.26 0.92 -17.08
N ILE A 288 14.48 -0.15 -17.12
CA ILE A 288 14.66 -1.31 -16.23
C ILE A 288 15.22 -2.55 -16.97
N GLY A 289 15.25 -2.52 -18.28
CA GLY A 289 15.68 -3.57 -19.20
C GLY A 289 17.09 -4.04 -19.09
#